data_0f940927e9177ce157c2f586e06e0b17
#
_entry.id   0f940927e9177ce157c2f586e06e0b17
#
_cell.length_a   1.000
_cell.length_b   1.000
_cell.length_c   1.000
_cell.angle_alpha   90.00
_cell.angle_beta   90.00
_cell.angle_gamma   90.00
#
_symmetry.space_group_name_H-M   'P 1'
#
loop_
_entity.id
_entity.type
_entity.pdbx_description
1 polymer ?
#
loop_
_entity_poly.entity_id
_entity_poly.type
_entity_poly.pdbx_seq_one_letter_code
_entity_poly.pdbx_strand_id
1 'polypeptide(L)'
;MEKFINLRGIAAPFNFINVDTDKIIPKQFLKTIKRTGLGKHLFDEMRFNDDGSEKEEFVLNKKPYRNSNILVAGDNFGCGSSREHAPWALSDFGIKCIISTSFADIFYNNSFKNGLLPIKVSPDQRDALLADTKDMENPELEIDLPSQEIRRPNGAVIKFEIDPFRKKCLLEGLDDIGITMQKSSDIKKFETKMSHERPWL
;
A
#
# COMPACT_ATOMS: atom_id res chain seq x y z
N MET A 1 1.65 -8.71 10.30
CA MET A 1 2.17 -8.23 8.98
C MET A 1 3.68 -8.06 9.02
N GLU A 2 4.37 -7.86 7.87
CA GLU A 2 5.79 -7.52 7.84
C GLU A 2 6.04 -6.11 8.42
N LYS A 3 7.22 -5.92 9.04
CA LYS A 3 7.64 -4.59 9.51
C LYS A 3 8.05 -3.73 8.33
N PHE A 4 7.59 -2.47 8.34
CA PHE A 4 8.02 -1.46 7.39
C PHE A 4 8.95 -0.48 8.12
N ILE A 5 10.22 -0.47 7.77
CA ILE A 5 11.22 0.45 8.37
C ILE A 5 11.73 1.36 7.27
N ASN A 6 12.50 0.80 6.34
CA ASN A 6 13.05 1.48 5.18
C ASN A 6 12.69 0.72 3.93
N LEU A 7 12.42 1.44 2.85
CA LEU A 7 12.17 0.88 1.53
C LEU A 7 13.01 1.66 0.52
N ARG A 8 13.96 1.01 -0.10
CA ARG A 8 14.61 1.49 -1.31
C ARG A 8 14.16 0.63 -2.47
N GLY A 9 13.62 1.24 -3.50
CA GLY A 9 13.08 0.48 -4.61
C GLY A 9 12.66 1.33 -5.80
N ILE A 10 12.33 0.62 -6.87
CA ILE A 10 11.87 1.21 -8.12
C ILE A 10 10.51 1.85 -7.89
N ALA A 11 10.39 3.12 -8.27
CA ALA A 11 9.16 3.88 -8.22
C ALA A 11 8.58 4.05 -9.63
N ALA A 12 7.34 3.59 -9.84
CA ALA A 12 6.67 3.73 -11.12
C ALA A 12 5.86 5.04 -11.20
N PRO A 13 5.96 5.78 -12.32
CA PRO A 13 5.13 6.95 -12.59
C PRO A 13 3.70 6.55 -12.96
N PHE A 14 2.84 6.41 -11.97
CA PHE A 14 1.45 5.99 -12.12
C PHE A 14 0.49 7.19 -12.04
N ASN A 15 0.65 8.17 -12.94
CA ASN A 15 -0.05 9.45 -12.90
C ASN A 15 -1.52 9.36 -13.40
N PHE A 16 -2.29 8.40 -12.91
CA PHE A 16 -3.73 8.33 -13.14
C PHE A 16 -4.47 8.92 -11.95
N ILE A 17 -5.47 9.75 -12.21
CA ILE A 17 -6.38 10.31 -11.21
C ILE A 17 -7.63 9.43 -11.05
N ASN A 18 -8.27 9.49 -9.87
CA ASN A 18 -9.50 8.75 -9.59
C ASN A 18 -9.35 7.23 -9.90
N VAL A 19 -8.23 6.66 -9.47
CA VAL A 19 -8.01 5.22 -9.59
C VAL A 19 -8.89 4.52 -8.57
N ASP A 20 -10.01 3.98 -9.03
CA ASP A 20 -10.96 3.28 -8.18
C ASP A 20 -10.53 1.83 -7.89
N THR A 21 -11.18 1.23 -6.90
CA THR A 21 -10.86 -0.13 -6.47
C THR A 21 -11.20 -1.20 -7.51
N ASP A 22 -12.10 -0.93 -8.47
CA ASP A 22 -12.36 -1.83 -9.60
C ASP A 22 -11.21 -1.80 -10.62
N LYS A 23 -10.60 -0.64 -10.85
CA LYS A 23 -9.37 -0.52 -11.65
C LYS A 23 -8.19 -1.21 -10.99
N ILE A 24 -8.06 -1.13 -9.65
CA ILE A 24 -6.98 -1.80 -8.90
C ILE A 24 -7.14 -3.32 -8.99
N ILE A 25 -8.35 -3.82 -8.70
CA ILE A 25 -8.67 -5.26 -8.77
C ILE A 25 -10.13 -5.44 -9.22
N PRO A 26 -10.37 -5.91 -10.46
CA PRO A 26 -11.71 -6.10 -10.99
C PRO A 26 -12.54 -7.11 -10.19
N LYS A 27 -13.85 -6.87 -10.15
CA LYS A 27 -14.81 -7.62 -9.32
C LYS A 27 -14.80 -9.15 -9.53
N GLN A 28 -14.47 -9.62 -10.73
CA GLN A 28 -14.41 -11.05 -11.05
C GLN A 28 -13.36 -11.81 -10.22
N PHE A 29 -12.33 -11.12 -9.71
CA PHE A 29 -11.25 -11.71 -8.92
C PHE A 29 -11.49 -11.65 -7.40
N LEU A 30 -12.62 -11.09 -6.95
CA LEU A 30 -12.92 -10.90 -5.52
C LEU A 30 -13.50 -12.15 -4.83
N LYS A 31 -13.62 -13.27 -5.52
CA LYS A 31 -14.23 -14.51 -4.98
C LYS A 31 -13.29 -15.29 -4.03
N THR A 32 -12.09 -14.82 -3.81
CA THR A 32 -11.10 -15.47 -2.95
C THR A 32 -11.02 -14.79 -1.58
N ILE A 33 -10.79 -15.60 -0.53
CA ILE A 33 -10.42 -15.16 0.81
C ILE A 33 -8.90 -15.16 1.05
N LYS A 34 -8.14 -15.66 0.06
CA LYS A 34 -6.68 -15.70 0.14
C LYS A 34 -6.10 -14.34 -0.21
N ARG A 35 -5.14 -13.88 0.57
CA ARG A 35 -4.43 -12.62 0.36
C ARG A 35 -3.33 -12.68 -0.71
N THR A 36 -3.07 -13.88 -1.26
CA THR A 36 -2.04 -14.17 -2.27
C THR A 36 -2.65 -14.65 -3.56
N GLY A 37 -1.96 -14.44 -4.68
CA GLY A 37 -2.40 -14.78 -6.02
C GLY A 37 -3.25 -13.71 -6.71
N LEU A 38 -3.43 -12.54 -6.07
CA LEU A 38 -4.15 -11.39 -6.64
C LEU A 38 -3.23 -10.45 -7.41
N GLY A 39 -1.94 -10.42 -7.12
CA GLY A 39 -0.98 -9.52 -7.76
C GLY A 39 -0.89 -9.68 -9.28
N LYS A 40 -1.11 -10.88 -9.80
CA LYS A 40 -1.18 -11.12 -11.26
C LYS A 40 -2.35 -10.40 -11.92
N HIS A 41 -3.41 -10.10 -11.17
CA HIS A 41 -4.61 -9.39 -11.63
C HIS A 41 -4.63 -7.92 -11.22
N LEU A 42 -3.53 -7.42 -10.65
CA LEU A 42 -3.40 -5.99 -10.33
C LEU A 42 -3.52 -5.17 -11.60
N PHE A 43 -4.44 -4.19 -11.63
CA PHE A 43 -4.75 -3.35 -12.78
C PHE A 43 -5.08 -4.14 -14.06
N ASP A 44 -5.76 -5.28 -13.94
CA ASP A 44 -5.96 -6.26 -15.00
C ASP A 44 -6.46 -5.62 -16.31
N GLU A 45 -7.54 -4.85 -16.26
CA GLU A 45 -8.13 -4.17 -17.42
C GLU A 45 -7.21 -3.09 -18.03
N MET A 46 -6.29 -2.54 -17.23
CA MET A 46 -5.31 -1.55 -17.69
C MET A 46 -4.03 -2.21 -18.23
N ARG A 47 -3.68 -3.40 -17.75
CA ARG A 47 -2.46 -4.13 -18.03
C ARG A 47 -2.57 -5.08 -19.21
N PHE A 48 -3.73 -5.67 -19.42
CA PHE A 48 -3.91 -6.73 -20.38
C PHE A 48 -4.98 -6.37 -21.43
N ASN A 49 -4.81 -6.93 -22.62
CA ASN A 49 -5.82 -6.96 -23.66
C ASN A 49 -6.83 -8.08 -23.39
N ASP A 50 -7.93 -8.12 -24.14
CA ASP A 50 -8.98 -9.13 -23.99
C ASP A 50 -8.48 -10.56 -24.28
N ASP A 51 -7.43 -10.71 -25.07
CA ASP A 51 -6.75 -11.99 -25.38
C ASP A 51 -5.73 -12.41 -24.30
N GLY A 52 -5.56 -11.62 -23.25
CA GLY A 52 -4.62 -11.84 -22.15
C GLY A 52 -3.18 -11.41 -22.45
N SER A 53 -2.90 -10.84 -23.62
CA SER A 53 -1.60 -10.25 -23.91
C SER A 53 -1.38 -8.95 -23.13
N GLU A 54 -0.13 -8.65 -22.79
CA GLU A 54 0.19 -7.42 -22.06
C GLU A 54 0.12 -6.19 -22.97
N LYS A 55 -0.47 -5.10 -22.44
CA LYS A 55 -0.43 -3.78 -23.08
C LYS A 55 0.97 -3.18 -22.88
N GLU A 56 1.74 -3.09 -23.95
CA GLU A 56 3.14 -2.62 -23.91
C GLU A 56 3.27 -1.18 -23.40
N GLU A 57 2.27 -0.35 -23.63
CA GLU A 57 2.23 1.06 -23.19
C GLU A 57 2.02 1.21 -21.69
N PHE A 58 1.45 0.21 -20.99
CA PHE A 58 1.17 0.32 -19.56
C PHE A 58 2.45 0.29 -18.74
N VAL A 59 2.59 1.23 -17.82
CA VAL A 59 3.84 1.49 -17.09
C VAL A 59 4.39 0.26 -16.37
N LEU A 60 3.54 -0.53 -15.68
CA LEU A 60 3.99 -1.70 -14.92
C LEU A 60 4.32 -2.92 -15.81
N ASN A 61 4.06 -2.84 -17.11
CA ASN A 61 4.49 -3.85 -18.08
C ASN A 61 5.87 -3.54 -18.68
N LYS A 62 6.38 -2.32 -18.45
CA LYS A 62 7.69 -1.88 -18.96
C LYS A 62 8.81 -2.16 -17.97
N LYS A 63 10.02 -2.42 -18.45
CA LYS A 63 11.23 -2.33 -17.63
C LYS A 63 11.59 -0.84 -17.44
N PRO A 64 12.06 -0.42 -16.24
CA PRO A 64 12.30 -1.23 -15.05
C PRO A 64 11.07 -1.44 -14.15
N TYR A 65 9.93 -0.81 -14.45
CA TYR A 65 8.77 -0.67 -13.55
C TYR A 65 8.01 -1.97 -13.27
N ARG A 66 8.26 -3.03 -14.02
CA ARG A 66 7.66 -4.36 -13.79
C ARG A 66 7.89 -4.89 -12.38
N ASN A 67 8.98 -4.47 -11.75
CA ASN A 67 9.34 -4.86 -10.37
C ASN A 67 9.23 -3.69 -9.39
N SER A 68 8.34 -2.72 -9.66
CA SER A 68 8.17 -1.57 -8.78
C SER A 68 7.68 -1.97 -7.40
N ASN A 69 8.26 -1.33 -6.39
CA ASN A 69 7.83 -1.41 -5.00
C ASN A 69 7.11 -0.13 -4.54
N ILE A 70 7.22 0.93 -5.32
CA ILE A 70 6.66 2.25 -5.04
C ILE A 70 5.83 2.69 -6.25
N LEU A 71 4.64 3.25 -5.99
CA LEU A 71 3.85 3.95 -7.00
C LEU A 71 3.82 5.45 -6.68
N VAL A 72 4.10 6.30 -7.67
CA VAL A 72 3.81 7.73 -7.59
C VAL A 72 2.55 7.99 -8.40
N ALA A 73 1.43 8.14 -7.68
CA ALA A 73 0.09 8.14 -8.25
C ALA A 73 -0.51 9.55 -8.36
N GLY A 74 -1.51 9.69 -9.21
CA GLY A 74 -2.37 10.87 -9.30
C GLY A 74 -3.34 10.96 -8.12
N ASP A 75 -4.17 12.00 -8.15
CA ASP A 75 -5.09 12.35 -7.06
C ASP A 75 -6.20 11.31 -6.85
N ASN A 76 -6.72 11.25 -5.62
CA ASN A 76 -7.87 10.45 -5.22
C ASN A 76 -7.70 8.95 -5.51
N PHE A 77 -6.52 8.40 -5.12
CA PHE A 77 -6.22 6.98 -5.32
C PHE A 77 -7.01 6.09 -4.38
N GLY A 78 -7.53 4.99 -4.91
CA GLY A 78 -8.30 3.99 -4.17
C GLY A 78 -9.75 4.39 -3.91
N CYS A 79 -10.33 5.28 -4.72
CA CYS A 79 -11.74 5.66 -4.63
C CYS A 79 -12.68 4.49 -4.97
N GLY A 80 -13.99 4.72 -4.84
CA GLY A 80 -15.02 3.71 -5.13
C GLY A 80 -15.36 2.82 -3.95
N SER A 81 -15.52 1.53 -4.19
CA SER A 81 -16.04 0.57 -3.19
C SER A 81 -15.00 0.24 -2.12
N SER A 82 -15.50 -0.04 -0.89
CA SER A 82 -14.66 -0.53 0.21
C SER A 82 -14.21 -1.97 -0.04
N ARG A 83 -13.01 -2.14 -0.63
CA ARG A 83 -12.46 -3.47 -0.95
C ARG A 83 -11.08 -3.66 -0.35
N GLU A 84 -10.98 -4.58 0.58
CA GLU A 84 -9.70 -4.95 1.18
C GLU A 84 -8.79 -5.71 0.19
N HIS A 85 -9.38 -6.32 -0.85
CA HIS A 85 -8.66 -6.97 -1.93
C HIS A 85 -7.74 -6.01 -2.73
N ALA A 86 -8.06 -4.70 -2.77
CA ALA A 86 -7.23 -3.73 -3.47
C ALA A 86 -5.84 -3.58 -2.83
N PRO A 87 -5.70 -3.31 -1.52
CA PRO A 87 -4.40 -3.40 -0.84
C PRO A 87 -3.73 -4.77 -0.94
N TRP A 88 -4.49 -5.88 -0.92
CA TRP A 88 -3.91 -7.22 -1.08
C TRP A 88 -3.28 -7.41 -2.46
N ALA A 89 -3.97 -7.01 -3.54
CA ALA A 89 -3.46 -7.11 -4.90
C ALA A 89 -2.19 -6.28 -5.09
N LEU A 90 -2.16 -5.07 -4.56
CA LEU A 90 -0.97 -4.20 -4.57
C LEU A 90 0.21 -4.85 -3.84
N SER A 91 -0.02 -5.32 -2.61
CA SER A 91 1.02 -5.96 -1.79
C SER A 91 1.53 -7.27 -2.41
N ASP A 92 0.64 -8.09 -2.96
CA ASP A 92 0.97 -9.37 -3.60
C ASP A 92 1.73 -9.16 -4.93
N PHE A 93 1.51 -8.04 -5.61
CA PHE A 93 2.33 -7.63 -6.77
C PHE A 93 3.74 -7.19 -6.36
N GLY A 94 3.93 -6.72 -5.13
CA GLY A 94 5.20 -6.23 -4.61
C GLY A 94 5.22 -4.74 -4.26
N ILE A 95 4.10 -4.03 -4.46
CA ILE A 95 4.00 -2.62 -4.05
C ILE A 95 3.92 -2.55 -2.52
N LYS A 96 4.80 -1.74 -1.93
CA LYS A 96 4.89 -1.51 -0.49
C LYS A 96 4.56 -0.07 -0.10
N CYS A 97 4.68 0.87 -1.03
CA CYS A 97 4.41 2.29 -0.81
C CYS A 97 3.67 2.91 -2.00
N ILE A 98 2.71 3.78 -1.70
CA ILE A 98 2.03 4.61 -2.70
C ILE A 98 2.12 6.06 -2.26
N ILE A 99 2.59 6.92 -3.16
CA ILE A 99 2.72 8.36 -2.94
C ILE A 99 1.69 9.06 -3.82
N SER A 100 0.85 9.88 -3.23
CA SER A 100 -0.20 10.64 -3.93
C SER A 100 -0.50 11.94 -3.20
N THR A 101 -1.21 12.85 -3.83
CA THR A 101 -1.72 14.06 -3.17
C THR A 101 -2.93 13.75 -2.30
N SER A 102 -3.73 12.75 -2.65
CA SER A 102 -4.92 12.34 -1.89
C SER A 102 -5.28 10.88 -2.10
N PHE A 103 -5.97 10.31 -1.12
CA PHE A 103 -6.49 8.94 -1.11
C PHE A 103 -7.93 8.94 -0.63
N ALA A 104 -8.72 7.99 -1.10
CA ALA A 104 -10.00 7.69 -0.48
C ALA A 104 -9.80 7.13 0.95
N ASP A 105 -10.62 7.57 1.90
CA ASP A 105 -10.42 7.30 3.33
C ASP A 105 -10.41 5.81 3.66
N ILE A 106 -11.30 5.02 3.07
CA ILE A 106 -11.38 3.58 3.33
C ILE A 106 -10.13 2.87 2.80
N PHE A 107 -9.70 3.18 1.57
CA PHE A 107 -8.47 2.63 0.99
C PHE A 107 -7.25 3.00 1.84
N TYR A 108 -7.15 4.26 2.26
CA TYR A 108 -6.07 4.77 3.11
C TYR A 108 -5.97 3.98 4.42
N ASN A 109 -7.11 3.75 5.09
CA ASN A 109 -7.16 2.98 6.33
C ASN A 109 -6.81 1.50 6.12
N ASN A 110 -7.36 0.87 5.09
CA ASN A 110 -7.11 -0.54 4.79
C ASN A 110 -5.65 -0.78 4.38
N SER A 111 -5.00 0.19 3.75
CA SER A 111 -3.58 0.10 3.37
C SER A 111 -2.70 -0.14 4.59
N PHE A 112 -2.85 0.64 5.66
CA PHE A 112 -2.07 0.46 6.90
C PHE A 112 -2.28 -0.90 7.55
N LYS A 113 -3.52 -1.41 7.57
CA LYS A 113 -3.84 -2.73 8.13
C LYS A 113 -3.18 -3.87 7.38
N ASN A 114 -2.81 -3.66 6.13
CA ASN A 114 -2.18 -4.64 5.26
C ASN A 114 -0.68 -4.38 5.02
N GLY A 115 -0.05 -3.47 5.77
CA GLY A 115 1.39 -3.20 5.67
C GLY A 115 1.81 -2.38 4.45
N LEU A 116 0.86 -1.75 3.77
CA LEU A 116 1.09 -0.82 2.68
C LEU A 116 1.16 0.61 3.24
N LEU A 117 2.18 1.37 2.87
CA LEU A 117 2.37 2.75 3.31
C LEU A 117 1.83 3.75 2.27
N PRO A 118 0.66 4.35 2.48
CA PRO A 118 0.19 5.47 1.68
C PRO A 118 0.76 6.79 2.22
N ILE A 119 1.48 7.54 1.39
CA ILE A 119 2.09 8.83 1.73
C ILE A 119 1.36 9.95 0.99
N LYS A 120 0.91 10.96 1.74
CA LYS A 120 0.36 12.19 1.17
C LYS A 120 1.46 13.24 1.01
N VAL A 121 1.54 13.85 -0.18
CA VAL A 121 2.48 14.92 -0.49
C VAL A 121 1.75 16.08 -1.19
N SER A 122 2.38 17.26 -1.28
CA SER A 122 1.82 18.36 -2.06
C SER A 122 1.85 18.05 -3.56
N PRO A 123 1.03 18.74 -4.38
CA PRO A 123 1.07 18.58 -5.84
C PRO A 123 2.47 18.82 -6.43
N ASP A 124 3.17 19.88 -5.99
CA ASP A 124 4.53 20.17 -6.46
C ASP A 124 5.53 19.07 -6.11
N GLN A 125 5.42 18.50 -4.90
CA GLN A 125 6.26 17.39 -4.46
C GLN A 125 5.96 16.12 -5.28
N ARG A 126 4.68 15.81 -5.54
CA ARG A 126 4.29 14.71 -6.40
C ARG A 126 4.85 14.87 -7.81
N ASP A 127 4.73 16.05 -8.41
CA ASP A 127 5.21 16.30 -9.78
C ASP A 127 6.73 16.20 -9.87
N ALA A 128 7.45 16.64 -8.84
CA ALA A 128 8.89 16.45 -8.72
C ALA A 128 9.28 14.97 -8.65
N LEU A 129 8.53 14.16 -7.87
CA LEU A 129 8.73 12.70 -7.78
C LEU A 129 8.38 12.00 -9.09
N LEU A 130 7.30 12.42 -9.78
CA LEU A 130 6.95 11.92 -11.11
C LEU A 130 8.03 12.20 -12.15
N ALA A 131 8.70 13.37 -12.06
CA ALA A 131 9.83 13.68 -12.94
C ALA A 131 11.01 12.75 -12.70
N ASP A 132 11.37 12.49 -11.44
CA ASP A 132 12.44 11.55 -11.06
C ASP A 132 12.14 10.12 -11.55
N THR A 133 10.90 9.66 -11.39
CA THR A 133 10.51 8.31 -11.76
C THR A 133 10.40 8.07 -13.28
N LYS A 134 10.41 9.12 -14.09
CA LYS A 134 10.49 8.98 -15.56
C LYS A 134 11.89 8.68 -16.07
N ASP A 135 12.90 8.92 -15.26
CA ASP A 135 14.26 8.48 -15.56
C ASP A 135 14.34 6.96 -15.42
N MET A 136 14.34 6.27 -16.57
CA MET A 136 14.36 4.81 -16.63
C MET A 136 15.70 4.19 -16.20
N GLU A 137 16.76 4.98 -16.13
CA GLU A 137 18.08 4.51 -15.69
C GLU A 137 18.18 4.48 -14.15
N ASN A 138 17.54 5.44 -13.46
CA ASN A 138 17.56 5.50 -12.01
C ASN A 138 16.22 5.95 -11.40
N PRO A 139 15.13 5.18 -11.55
CA PRO A 139 13.82 5.50 -11.00
C PRO A 139 13.67 5.09 -9.53
N GLU A 140 14.75 5.01 -8.76
CA GLU A 140 14.71 4.59 -7.37
C GLU A 140 14.39 5.74 -6.43
N LEU A 141 13.53 5.45 -5.45
CA LEU A 141 13.28 6.29 -4.28
C LEU A 141 13.64 5.52 -3.01
N GLU A 142 14.03 6.25 -1.98
CA GLU A 142 14.21 5.67 -0.64
C GLU A 142 13.20 6.30 0.33
N ILE A 143 12.46 5.45 1.01
CA ILE A 143 11.45 5.83 2.01
C ILE A 143 11.97 5.41 3.38
N ASP A 144 12.17 6.38 4.26
CA ASP A 144 12.58 6.18 5.65
C ASP A 144 11.39 6.50 6.56
N LEU A 145 10.74 5.48 7.10
CA LEU A 145 9.57 5.66 7.95
C LEU A 145 9.92 6.22 9.34
N PRO A 146 11.01 5.80 10.01
CA PRO A 146 11.46 6.43 11.25
C PRO A 146 11.63 7.94 11.16
N SER A 147 12.34 8.44 10.14
CA SER A 147 12.57 9.88 9.95
C SER A 147 11.43 10.57 9.19
N GLN A 148 10.51 9.79 8.58
CA GLN A 148 9.41 10.28 7.74
C GLN A 148 9.94 11.09 6.54
N GLU A 149 10.87 10.50 5.81
CA GLU A 149 11.56 11.12 4.68
C GLU A 149 11.44 10.27 3.42
N ILE A 150 11.25 10.96 2.29
CA ILE A 150 11.42 10.42 0.95
C ILE A 150 12.71 11.02 0.41
N ARG A 151 13.71 10.19 0.12
CA ARG A 151 14.97 10.63 -0.49
C ARG A 151 14.93 10.39 -1.99
N ARG A 152 15.18 11.45 -2.73
CA ARG A 152 15.17 11.48 -4.19
C ARG A 152 16.55 11.11 -4.76
N PRO A 153 16.63 10.65 -6.03
CA PRO A 153 17.91 10.31 -6.67
C PRO A 153 18.93 11.46 -6.67
N ASN A 154 18.46 12.70 -6.72
CA ASN A 154 19.29 13.90 -6.68
C ASN A 154 19.75 14.33 -5.28
N GLY A 155 19.45 13.53 -4.24
CA GLY A 155 19.78 13.82 -2.85
C GLY A 155 18.80 14.75 -2.12
N ALA A 156 17.81 15.33 -2.80
CA ALA A 156 16.77 16.11 -2.14
C ALA A 156 15.87 15.25 -1.27
N VAL A 157 15.37 15.81 -0.18
CA VAL A 157 14.52 15.14 0.79
C VAL A 157 13.16 15.80 0.86
N ILE A 158 12.12 14.99 0.81
CA ILE A 158 10.72 15.40 1.05
C ILE A 158 10.28 14.79 2.37
N LYS A 159 9.83 15.61 3.31
CA LYS A 159 9.24 15.14 4.57
C LYS A 159 7.76 14.87 4.39
N PHE A 160 7.26 13.85 5.08
CA PHE A 160 5.83 13.54 5.11
C PHE A 160 5.34 13.32 6.54
N GLU A 161 4.04 13.46 6.72
CA GLU A 161 3.38 13.24 8.00
C GLU A 161 2.60 11.93 8.00
N ILE A 162 2.61 11.26 9.13
CA ILE A 162 1.85 10.04 9.38
C ILE A 162 1.36 10.04 10.83
N ASP A 163 0.16 9.54 11.06
CA ASP A 163 -0.37 9.35 12.40
C ASP A 163 0.57 8.47 13.25
N PRO A 164 0.91 8.88 14.49
CA PRO A 164 1.89 8.17 15.33
C PRO A 164 1.52 6.71 15.62
N PHE A 165 0.21 6.41 15.79
CA PHE A 165 -0.24 5.06 16.04
C PHE A 165 -0.06 4.16 14.79
N ARG A 166 -0.41 4.67 13.60
CA ARG A 166 -0.18 3.97 12.32
C ARG A 166 1.29 3.74 12.05
N LYS A 167 2.13 4.73 12.33
CA LYS A 167 3.60 4.62 12.24
C LYS A 167 4.10 3.48 13.13
N LYS A 168 3.67 3.44 14.39
CA LYS A 168 4.02 2.36 15.33
C LYS A 168 3.59 1.00 14.79
N CYS A 169 2.36 0.87 14.30
CA CYS A 169 1.87 -0.40 13.76
C CYS A 169 2.71 -0.90 12.58
N LEU A 170 3.10 -0.02 11.66
CA LEU A 170 3.97 -0.38 10.54
C LEU A 170 5.37 -0.77 11.00
N LEU A 171 5.98 0.00 11.90
CA LEU A 171 7.33 -0.26 12.42
C LEU A 171 7.42 -1.59 13.18
N GLU A 172 6.39 -1.93 13.96
CA GLU A 172 6.33 -3.15 14.74
C GLU A 172 5.72 -4.35 13.99
N GLY A 173 5.11 -4.11 12.81
CA GLY A 173 4.44 -5.14 12.00
C GLY A 173 3.11 -5.60 12.59
N LEU A 174 2.38 -4.69 13.27
CA LEU A 174 1.12 -4.98 13.96
C LEU A 174 -0.08 -4.78 13.05
N ASP A 175 -0.85 -5.83 12.85
CA ASP A 175 -2.22 -5.77 12.36
C ASP A 175 -3.24 -5.74 13.52
N ASP A 176 -4.53 -5.73 13.22
CA ASP A 176 -5.59 -5.67 14.25
C ASP A 176 -5.49 -6.83 15.25
N ILE A 177 -5.08 -8.02 14.78
CA ILE A 177 -4.86 -9.19 15.64
C ILE A 177 -3.61 -9.00 16.49
N GLY A 178 -2.51 -8.54 15.89
CA GLY A 178 -1.25 -8.28 16.59
C GLY A 178 -1.41 -7.26 17.72
N ILE A 179 -2.20 -6.20 17.49
CA ILE A 179 -2.53 -5.20 18.51
C ILE A 179 -3.30 -5.85 19.67
N THR A 180 -4.29 -6.68 19.37
CA THR A 180 -5.08 -7.40 20.38
C THR A 180 -4.20 -8.36 21.18
N MET A 181 -3.30 -9.09 20.51
CA MET A 181 -2.38 -10.03 21.18
C MET A 181 -1.41 -9.37 22.15
N GLN A 182 -1.09 -8.08 21.98
CA GLN A 182 -0.31 -7.34 22.97
C GLN A 182 -1.01 -7.23 24.34
N LYS A 183 -2.34 -7.40 24.38
CA LYS A 183 -3.17 -7.40 25.60
C LYS A 183 -3.53 -8.81 26.08
N SER A 184 -2.87 -9.84 25.60
CA SER A 184 -3.20 -11.25 25.92
C SER A 184 -3.21 -11.56 27.42
N SER A 185 -2.34 -10.93 28.21
CA SER A 185 -2.34 -11.09 29.67
C SER A 185 -3.60 -10.53 30.34
N ASP A 186 -4.11 -9.39 29.86
CA ASP A 186 -5.30 -8.77 30.41
C ASP A 186 -6.56 -9.53 29.97
N ILE A 187 -6.57 -10.00 28.73
CA ILE A 187 -7.63 -10.89 28.23
C ILE A 187 -7.71 -12.16 29.08
N LYS A 188 -6.57 -12.83 29.33
CA LYS A 188 -6.53 -14.03 30.14
C LYS A 188 -7.00 -13.80 31.59
N LYS A 189 -6.62 -12.66 32.22
CA LYS A 189 -7.11 -12.28 33.54
C LYS A 189 -8.62 -12.10 33.55
N PHE A 190 -9.15 -11.42 32.54
CA PHE A 190 -10.59 -11.22 32.39
C PHE A 190 -11.33 -12.55 32.20
N GLU A 191 -10.87 -13.43 31.31
CA GLU A 191 -11.44 -14.76 31.05
C GLU A 191 -11.46 -15.62 32.34
N THR A 192 -10.35 -15.65 33.11
CA THR A 192 -10.26 -16.37 34.37
C THR A 192 -11.27 -15.82 35.40
N LYS A 193 -11.41 -14.50 35.50
CA LYS A 193 -12.40 -13.87 36.36
C LYS A 193 -13.83 -14.26 35.96
N MET A 194 -14.13 -14.18 34.65
CA MET A 194 -15.44 -14.53 34.12
C MET A 194 -15.81 -16.00 34.32
N SER A 195 -14.87 -16.91 34.13
CA SER A 195 -15.07 -18.34 34.41
C SER A 195 -15.40 -18.63 35.87
N HIS A 196 -14.90 -17.80 36.82
CA HIS A 196 -15.25 -17.93 38.23
C HIS A 196 -16.60 -17.30 38.56
N GLU A 197 -16.89 -16.11 38.04
CA GLU A 197 -18.12 -15.35 38.34
C GLU A 197 -19.34 -15.91 37.56
N ARG A 198 -19.12 -16.48 36.41
CA ARG A 198 -20.16 -16.97 35.50
C ARG A 198 -19.78 -18.31 34.87
N PRO A 199 -19.67 -19.41 35.66
CA PRO A 199 -19.19 -20.72 35.19
C PRO A 199 -20.09 -21.40 34.17
N TRP A 200 -21.26 -20.85 33.89
CA TRP A 200 -22.23 -21.34 32.90
C TRP A 200 -22.10 -20.69 31.52
N LEU A 201 -21.20 -19.72 31.31
CA LEU A 201 -20.86 -19.12 30.02
C LEU A 201 -19.65 -19.83 29.41
#